data_168e0f98507c4610bd1d6b60d2c2b423
#
_entry.id   168e0f98507c4610bd1d6b60d2c2b423
#
_cell.length_a   1.000
_cell.length_b   1.000
_cell.length_c   1.000
_cell.angle_alpha   90.00
_cell.angle_beta   90.00
_cell.angle_gamma   90.00
#
_symmetry.space_group_name_H-M   'P 1'
#
loop_
_entity.id
_entity.type
_entity.pdbx_description
1 polymer ?
#
loop_
_entity_poly.entity_id
_entity_poly.type
_entity_poly.pdbx_seq_one_letter_code
_entity_poly.pdbx_strand_id
1 'polypeptide(L)'
;ALGDDNPIVSIHDVGAGGLSNALPELVHDHDMGAQLELRRIPNSEPGMSPVEIWCNEAQERYVLAVMPADIDRFDAICKRERTPYAVLGEATNEEHLTVSDEHFGKPPVDLPMDLLFGKPPKMQRSFDREDFQRQTFTTEGIDLKEAGERVLRLPTVASKSFLITIGDRSITGLVHRDQMVGPWQVPVADCAVTATGFNQNLGEAMSMGERTPVAMVDAAASGRMAVAEAITNISGAHIGDLGQIRLSANWMAAAGHPGEDQALFDTVKTVGMELCPQLGIAIPVGKDSLSMRTVWNDKGIDKSVTSPLSLIISAFSTVTDIDLTVTP
;
A
#
# COMPACT_ATOMS: atom_id res chain seq x y z
N ALA A 1 19.04 -7.85 14.76
CA ALA A 1 20.10 -8.83 14.76
C ALA A 1 20.73 -9.08 16.14
N LEU A 2 20.00 -8.77 17.23
CA LEU A 2 20.48 -9.00 18.61
C LEU A 2 20.17 -10.42 19.14
N GLY A 3 19.40 -11.21 18.38
CA GLY A 3 19.00 -12.57 18.80
C GLY A 3 18.24 -12.55 20.14
N ASP A 4 18.54 -13.52 21.00
CA ASP A 4 17.93 -13.65 22.33
C ASP A 4 18.25 -12.47 23.28
N ASP A 5 19.16 -11.63 22.86
CA ASP A 5 19.60 -10.43 23.58
C ASP A 5 18.83 -9.16 23.21
N ASN A 6 17.70 -9.25 22.52
CA ASN A 6 16.91 -8.11 22.10
C ASN A 6 16.10 -7.51 23.26
N PRO A 7 16.29 -6.22 23.64
CA PRO A 7 15.52 -5.57 24.70
C PRO A 7 14.12 -5.14 24.28
N ILE A 8 13.80 -5.22 22.98
CA ILE A 8 12.51 -4.80 22.43
C ILE A 8 11.51 -5.95 22.57
N VAL A 9 10.43 -5.71 23.30
CA VAL A 9 9.34 -6.67 23.50
C VAL A 9 8.38 -6.67 22.32
N SER A 10 8.01 -5.47 21.86
CA SER A 10 7.12 -5.27 20.72
C SER A 10 7.50 -4.01 19.97
N ILE A 11 7.23 -3.97 18.68
CA ILE A 11 7.53 -2.86 17.79
C ILE A 11 6.42 -2.70 16.75
N HIS A 12 6.04 -1.45 16.48
CA HIS A 12 5.10 -1.09 15.44
C HIS A 12 5.64 0.12 14.66
N ASP A 13 5.45 0.15 13.36
CA ASP A 13 5.79 1.32 12.54
C ASP A 13 4.72 2.42 12.68
N VAL A 14 5.10 3.65 12.36
CA VAL A 14 4.20 4.79 12.34
C VAL A 14 3.78 5.06 10.90
N GLY A 15 2.59 4.59 10.56
CA GLY A 15 1.97 4.76 9.25
C GLY A 15 0.83 5.77 9.24
N ALA A 16 -0.26 5.42 8.56
CA ALA A 16 -1.48 6.23 8.46
C ALA A 16 -2.07 6.50 9.86
N GLY A 17 -2.53 7.72 10.07
CA GLY A 17 -3.00 8.18 11.37
C GLY A 17 -1.88 8.59 12.35
N GLY A 18 -0.63 8.31 12.03
CA GLY A 18 0.50 8.68 12.87
C GLY A 18 0.55 7.92 14.20
N LEU A 19 0.98 8.58 15.26
CA LEU A 19 1.06 8.01 16.60
C LEU A 19 -0.32 7.69 17.18
N SER A 20 -1.39 8.35 16.69
CA SER A 20 -2.77 8.09 17.11
C SER A 20 -3.26 6.69 16.72
N ASN A 21 -2.60 6.05 15.80
CA ASN A 21 -2.84 4.66 15.40
C ASN A 21 -1.79 3.73 16.02
N ALA A 22 -0.51 4.00 15.78
CA ALA A 22 0.57 3.10 16.14
C ALA A 22 0.70 2.81 17.65
N LEU A 23 0.55 3.82 18.51
CA LEU A 23 0.68 3.62 19.96
C LEU A 23 -0.49 2.83 20.58
N PRO A 24 -1.77 3.15 20.23
CA PRO A 24 -2.89 2.32 20.68
C PRO A 24 -2.79 0.87 20.19
N GLU A 25 -2.45 0.64 18.91
CA GLU A 25 -2.30 -0.71 18.36
C GLU A 25 -1.23 -1.50 19.11
N LEU A 26 -0.06 -0.89 19.36
CA LEU A 26 1.04 -1.53 20.07
C LEU A 26 0.62 -2.11 21.44
N VAL A 27 -0.21 -1.40 22.20
CA VAL A 27 -0.64 -1.86 23.52
C VAL A 27 -1.90 -2.73 23.46
N HIS A 28 -2.80 -2.47 22.53
CA HIS A 28 -4.02 -3.26 22.35
C HIS A 28 -3.73 -4.71 21.94
N ASP A 29 -2.72 -4.94 21.13
CA ASP A 29 -2.28 -6.30 20.73
C ASP A 29 -1.87 -7.18 21.91
N HIS A 30 -1.70 -6.57 23.08
CA HIS A 30 -1.33 -7.23 24.34
C HIS A 30 -2.39 -7.09 25.45
N ASP A 31 -3.63 -6.72 25.10
CA ASP A 31 -4.75 -6.49 26.02
C ASP A 31 -4.38 -5.45 27.11
N MET A 32 -3.69 -4.40 26.73
CA MET A 32 -3.19 -3.33 27.61
C MET A 32 -3.71 -1.96 27.20
N GLY A 33 -3.60 -0.99 28.10
CA GLY A 33 -3.71 0.43 27.80
C GLY A 33 -2.37 1.16 27.98
N ALA A 34 -2.41 2.49 28.00
CA ALA A 34 -1.20 3.29 28.17
C ALA A 34 -1.47 4.64 28.82
N GLN A 35 -0.47 5.12 29.56
CA GLN A 35 -0.39 6.50 30.04
C GLN A 35 0.82 7.18 29.40
N LEU A 36 0.57 8.18 28.55
CA LEU A 36 1.57 8.82 27.70
C LEU A 36 1.58 10.34 27.94
N GLU A 37 2.75 10.96 27.76
CA GLU A 37 2.93 12.41 27.77
C GLU A 37 3.29 12.91 26.36
N LEU A 38 2.40 13.68 25.74
CA LEU A 38 2.48 14.11 24.36
C LEU A 38 3.76 14.93 24.07
N ARG A 39 4.13 15.82 24.99
CA ARG A 39 5.25 16.73 24.78
C ARG A 39 6.62 16.08 24.90
N ARG A 40 6.70 14.82 25.31
CA ARG A 40 7.94 14.02 25.25
C ARG A 40 8.25 13.54 23.83
N ILE A 41 7.31 13.62 22.90
CA ILE A 41 7.53 13.27 21.48
C ILE A 41 8.52 14.27 20.89
N PRO A 42 9.68 13.81 20.36
CA PRO A 42 10.66 14.70 19.74
C PRO A 42 10.02 15.48 18.58
N ASN A 43 10.12 16.80 18.65
CA ASN A 43 9.48 17.71 17.72
C ASN A 43 10.37 18.93 17.47
N SER A 44 10.56 19.30 16.21
CA SER A 44 11.32 20.51 15.81
C SER A 44 10.45 21.77 15.76
N GLU A 45 9.12 21.63 15.86
CA GLU A 45 8.16 22.73 15.80
C GLU A 45 7.37 22.79 17.12
N PRO A 46 7.84 23.59 18.09
CA PRO A 46 7.23 23.64 19.42
C PRO A 46 5.81 24.25 19.44
N GLY A 47 5.40 24.91 18.37
CA GLY A 47 4.06 25.49 18.21
C GLY A 47 2.97 24.52 17.79
N MET A 48 3.28 23.27 17.49
CA MET A 48 2.28 22.28 17.07
C MET A 48 1.25 22.02 18.16
N SER A 49 -0.01 21.99 17.75
CA SER A 49 -1.15 21.58 18.57
C SER A 49 -1.10 20.08 18.91
N PRO A 50 -1.84 19.63 19.94
CA PRO A 50 -1.89 18.20 20.27
C PRO A 50 -2.28 17.30 19.11
N VAL A 51 -3.27 17.69 18.29
CA VAL A 51 -3.70 16.91 17.14
C VAL A 51 -2.64 16.85 16.04
N GLU A 52 -1.92 17.95 15.82
CA GLU A 52 -0.82 17.98 14.84
C GLU A 52 0.35 17.08 15.25
N ILE A 53 0.61 16.92 16.54
CA ILE A 53 1.64 15.99 17.03
C ILE A 53 1.12 14.54 17.00
N TRP A 54 -0.09 14.33 17.53
CA TRP A 54 -0.65 12.99 17.74
C TRP A 54 -1.01 12.28 16.44
N CYS A 55 -1.60 13.02 15.48
CA CYS A 55 -2.02 12.49 14.18
C CYS A 55 -1.01 12.77 13.06
N ASN A 56 0.23 13.18 13.37
CA ASN A 56 1.26 13.42 12.37
C ASN A 56 1.70 12.11 11.72
N GLU A 57 1.56 12.02 10.40
CA GLU A 57 1.93 10.86 9.59
C GLU A 57 3.39 10.90 9.12
N ALA A 58 4.29 11.64 9.77
CA ALA A 58 5.72 11.58 9.46
C ALA A 58 6.19 10.13 9.59
N GLN A 59 6.62 9.56 8.48
CA GLN A 59 7.02 8.17 8.35
C GLN A 59 8.45 7.93 8.86
N GLU A 60 8.94 6.70 8.74
CA GLU A 60 10.26 6.28 9.23
C GLU A 60 10.43 6.47 10.75
N ARG A 61 9.32 6.42 11.49
CA ARG A 61 9.29 6.36 12.95
C ARG A 61 8.76 5.00 13.40
N TYR A 62 9.19 4.60 14.58
CA TYR A 62 8.73 3.37 15.22
C TYR A 62 8.29 3.65 16.64
N VAL A 63 7.29 2.93 17.12
CA VAL A 63 6.91 2.86 18.51
C VAL A 63 7.29 1.49 19.04
N LEU A 64 7.83 1.45 20.27
CA LEU A 64 8.39 0.24 20.85
C LEU A 64 7.94 0.06 22.29
N ALA A 65 7.77 -1.19 22.69
CA ALA A 65 7.63 -1.58 24.09
C ALA A 65 8.97 -2.19 24.57
N VAL A 66 9.46 -1.68 25.69
CA VAL A 66 10.72 -2.13 26.33
C VAL A 66 10.44 -2.34 27.80
N MET A 67 10.94 -3.44 28.40
CA MET A 67 10.78 -3.67 29.83
C MET A 67 11.58 -2.66 30.64
N PRO A 68 11.08 -2.19 31.79
CA PRO A 68 11.82 -1.25 32.66
C PRO A 68 13.25 -1.69 33.01
N ALA A 69 13.46 -3.00 33.17
CA ALA A 69 14.77 -3.56 33.47
C ALA A 69 15.77 -3.46 32.29
N ASP A 70 15.29 -3.31 31.06
CA ASP A 70 16.09 -3.30 29.84
C ASP A 70 16.29 -1.90 29.27
N ILE A 71 15.74 -0.85 29.89
CA ILE A 71 15.79 0.50 29.37
C ILE A 71 17.21 1.05 29.26
N ASP A 72 18.07 0.78 30.23
CA ASP A 72 19.48 1.22 30.22
C ASP A 72 20.26 0.55 29.08
N ARG A 73 19.95 -0.71 28.82
CA ARG A 73 20.53 -1.47 27.70
C ARG A 73 20.05 -0.92 26.35
N PHE A 74 18.76 -0.64 26.25
CA PHE A 74 18.18 -0.02 25.04
C PHE A 74 18.82 1.34 24.78
N ASP A 75 18.97 2.18 25.80
CA ASP A 75 19.64 3.47 25.72
C ASP A 75 21.09 3.34 25.22
N ALA A 76 21.83 2.37 25.74
CA ALA A 76 23.21 2.13 25.30
C ALA A 76 23.30 1.74 23.82
N ILE A 77 22.34 0.94 23.32
CA ILE A 77 22.22 0.58 21.90
C ILE A 77 21.91 1.82 21.07
N CYS A 78 20.89 2.59 21.45
CA CYS A 78 20.49 3.80 20.72
C CYS A 78 21.63 4.83 20.65
N LYS A 79 22.37 5.02 21.72
CA LYS A 79 23.56 5.89 21.72
C LYS A 79 24.65 5.40 20.78
N ARG A 80 24.92 4.10 20.78
CA ARG A 80 25.91 3.47 19.88
C ARG A 80 25.52 3.68 18.40
N GLU A 81 24.26 3.43 18.09
CA GLU A 81 23.72 3.54 16.72
C GLU A 81 23.34 4.97 16.32
N ARG A 82 23.47 5.96 17.23
CA ARG A 82 23.06 7.36 17.03
C ARG A 82 21.59 7.50 16.65
N THR A 83 20.75 6.65 17.20
CA THR A 83 19.29 6.64 16.94
C THR A 83 18.59 7.41 18.07
N PRO A 84 18.00 8.57 17.78
CA PRO A 84 17.27 9.33 18.80
C PRO A 84 15.98 8.60 19.19
N TYR A 85 15.65 8.60 20.48
CA TYR A 85 14.40 8.07 21.00
C TYR A 85 13.91 8.89 22.19
N ALA A 86 12.66 8.71 22.58
CA ALA A 86 12.09 9.28 23.80
C ALA A 86 11.17 8.26 24.50
N VAL A 87 11.20 8.25 25.83
CA VAL A 87 10.26 7.49 26.64
C VAL A 87 9.01 8.33 26.81
N LEU A 88 7.91 7.92 26.18
CA LEU A 88 6.66 8.65 26.16
C LEU A 88 5.81 8.39 27.40
N GLY A 89 5.91 7.20 27.98
CA GLY A 89 5.11 6.77 29.12
C GLY A 89 5.19 5.29 29.36
N GLU A 90 4.15 4.73 29.94
CA GLU A 90 4.08 3.34 30.35
C GLU A 90 2.82 2.66 29.84
N ALA A 91 2.94 1.37 29.49
CA ALA A 91 1.79 0.51 29.25
C ALA A 91 1.16 0.13 30.59
N THR A 92 -0.17 0.02 30.63
CA THR A 92 -0.95 -0.26 31.85
C THR A 92 -1.80 -1.52 31.67
N ASN A 93 -2.10 -2.20 32.79
CA ASN A 93 -3.01 -3.35 32.78
C ASN A 93 -4.49 -2.95 32.61
N GLU A 94 -4.80 -1.66 32.70
CA GLU A 94 -6.12 -1.15 32.40
C GLU A 94 -6.22 -0.88 30.92
N GLU A 95 -7.21 -1.42 30.24
CA GLU A 95 -7.48 -1.16 28.82
C GLU A 95 -8.04 0.26 28.61
N HIS A 96 -7.23 1.25 28.95
CA HIS A 96 -7.56 2.66 28.88
C HIS A 96 -6.35 3.43 28.35
N LEU A 97 -6.61 4.36 27.41
CA LEU A 97 -5.59 5.23 26.84
C LEU A 97 -5.73 6.64 27.41
N THR A 98 -4.68 7.09 28.08
CA THR A 98 -4.56 8.49 28.52
C THR A 98 -3.32 9.11 27.89
N VAL A 99 -3.52 10.17 27.12
CA VAL A 99 -2.42 11.00 26.61
C VAL A 99 -2.53 12.36 27.28
N SER A 100 -1.57 12.71 28.13
CA SER A 100 -1.50 14.01 28.80
C SER A 100 -0.78 15.04 27.92
N ASP A 101 -1.05 16.30 28.20
CA ASP A 101 -0.34 17.45 27.59
C ASP A 101 -0.02 18.46 28.68
N GLU A 102 1.23 18.59 29.04
CA GLU A 102 1.68 19.51 30.09
C GLU A 102 1.42 20.98 29.80
N HIS A 103 1.26 21.36 28.50
CA HIS A 103 0.98 22.73 28.11
C HIS A 103 -0.48 23.14 28.36
N PHE A 104 -1.43 22.22 28.19
CA PHE A 104 -2.85 22.54 28.27
C PHE A 104 -3.53 22.06 29.55
N GLY A 105 -2.84 21.24 30.35
CA GLY A 105 -3.35 20.76 31.63
C GLY A 105 -4.61 19.88 31.56
N LYS A 106 -4.99 19.47 30.36
CA LYS A 106 -6.06 18.52 30.10
C LYS A 106 -5.55 17.46 29.13
N PRO A 107 -5.86 16.17 29.34
CA PRO A 107 -5.47 15.15 28.39
C PRO A 107 -6.21 15.36 27.06
N PRO A 108 -5.51 15.45 25.93
CA PRO A 108 -6.13 15.47 24.60
C PRO A 108 -6.78 14.11 24.25
N VAL A 109 -6.34 13.01 24.88
CA VAL A 109 -6.94 11.69 24.74
C VAL A 109 -7.14 11.10 26.15
N ASP A 110 -8.36 10.68 26.46
CA ASP A 110 -8.72 10.03 27.71
C ASP A 110 -9.96 9.16 27.47
N LEU A 111 -9.74 7.88 27.09
CA LEU A 111 -10.81 7.02 26.64
C LEU A 111 -10.44 5.53 26.78
N PRO A 112 -11.45 4.66 26.96
CA PRO A 112 -11.24 3.22 27.01
C PRO A 112 -10.85 2.65 25.62
N MET A 113 -10.03 1.61 25.61
CA MET A 113 -9.53 0.99 24.37
C MET A 113 -10.64 0.37 23.52
N ASP A 114 -11.71 -0.11 24.12
CA ASP A 114 -12.87 -0.67 23.42
C ASP A 114 -13.62 0.37 22.56
N LEU A 115 -13.50 1.64 22.90
CA LEU A 115 -14.03 2.72 22.07
C LEU A 115 -13.21 2.91 20.79
N LEU A 116 -11.89 2.70 20.86
CA LEU A 116 -11.00 2.79 19.69
C LEU A 116 -11.09 1.54 18.80
N PHE A 117 -11.05 0.37 19.41
CA PHE A 117 -11.00 -0.91 18.73
C PHE A 117 -12.33 -1.67 18.72
N GLY A 118 -13.36 -1.06 19.27
CA GLY A 118 -14.71 -1.60 19.21
C GLY A 118 -15.19 -1.79 17.78
N LYS A 119 -16.01 -2.81 17.54
CA LYS A 119 -16.54 -3.07 16.21
C LYS A 119 -17.49 -1.95 15.78
N PRO A 120 -17.15 -1.16 14.76
CA PRO A 120 -18.07 -0.16 14.24
C PRO A 120 -19.35 -0.85 13.72
N PRO A 121 -20.48 -0.13 13.67
CA PRO A 121 -21.67 -0.65 13.03
C PRO A 121 -21.36 -1.15 11.63
N LYS A 122 -21.88 -2.35 11.29
CA LYS A 122 -21.67 -2.90 9.94
C LYS A 122 -22.27 -1.95 8.92
N MET A 123 -21.40 -1.41 8.06
CA MET A 123 -21.83 -0.60 6.93
C MET A 123 -22.55 -1.50 5.93
N GLN A 124 -23.77 -1.13 5.55
CA GLN A 124 -24.50 -1.75 4.46
C GLN A 124 -24.45 -0.82 3.25
N ARG A 125 -23.96 -1.31 2.12
CA ARG A 125 -24.03 -0.63 0.84
C ARG A 125 -24.98 -1.41 -0.07
N SER A 126 -25.84 -0.70 -0.77
CA SER A 126 -26.74 -1.26 -1.79
C SER A 126 -26.66 -0.39 -3.04
N PHE A 127 -26.88 -1.00 -4.17
CA PHE A 127 -26.98 -0.32 -5.46
C PHE A 127 -28.10 -0.97 -6.29
N ASP A 128 -28.74 -0.19 -7.12
CA ASP A 128 -29.62 -0.70 -8.15
C ASP A 128 -28.77 -1.03 -9.40
N ARG A 129 -29.01 -2.21 -9.98
CA ARG A 129 -28.28 -2.59 -11.19
C ARG A 129 -28.76 -1.75 -12.37
N GLU A 130 -27.82 -1.07 -13.01
CA GLU A 130 -28.04 -0.35 -14.23
C GLU A 130 -27.46 -1.15 -15.41
N ASP A 131 -28.28 -1.34 -16.43
CA ASP A 131 -27.81 -1.90 -17.70
C ASP A 131 -27.16 -0.77 -18.50
N PHE A 132 -25.84 -0.72 -18.48
CA PHE A 132 -25.10 0.20 -19.33
C PHE A 132 -25.26 -0.22 -20.79
N GLN A 133 -25.93 0.61 -21.58
CA GLN A 133 -26.00 0.40 -23.03
C GLN A 133 -24.61 0.57 -23.63
N ARG A 134 -23.97 -0.54 -23.97
CA ARG A 134 -22.69 -0.54 -24.68
C ARG A 134 -22.94 -0.04 -26.12
N GLN A 135 -22.21 0.99 -26.52
CA GLN A 135 -22.18 1.39 -27.92
C GLN A 135 -21.54 0.27 -28.74
N THR A 136 -22.16 -0.08 -29.84
CA THR A 136 -21.59 -1.05 -30.77
C THR A 136 -20.35 -0.46 -31.42
N PHE A 137 -19.25 -1.18 -31.35
CA PHE A 137 -17.98 -0.81 -31.97
C PHE A 137 -17.84 -1.58 -33.29
N THR A 138 -17.47 -0.89 -34.36
CA THR A 138 -17.12 -1.51 -35.65
C THR A 138 -15.65 -1.32 -35.95
N THR A 139 -15.02 -2.35 -36.50
CA THR A 139 -13.65 -2.31 -37.00
C THR A 139 -13.56 -2.03 -38.49
N GLU A 140 -14.70 -1.86 -39.16
CA GLU A 140 -14.73 -1.52 -40.60
C GLU A 140 -14.02 -0.19 -40.86
N GLY A 141 -13.11 -0.19 -41.83
CA GLY A 141 -12.38 1.00 -42.26
C GLY A 141 -11.23 1.39 -41.37
N ILE A 142 -10.87 0.60 -40.35
CA ILE A 142 -9.69 0.86 -39.50
C ILE A 142 -8.43 0.44 -40.25
N ASP A 143 -7.51 1.38 -40.46
CA ASP A 143 -6.13 1.10 -40.86
C ASP A 143 -5.33 0.60 -39.66
N LEU A 144 -4.85 -0.64 -39.72
CA LEU A 144 -4.13 -1.27 -38.60
C LEU A 144 -2.82 -0.58 -38.27
N LYS A 145 -2.13 -0.02 -39.27
CA LYS A 145 -0.88 0.71 -39.09
C LYS A 145 -1.14 2.01 -38.32
N GLU A 146 -2.13 2.77 -38.79
CA GLU A 146 -2.53 4.01 -38.12
C GLU A 146 -3.02 3.74 -36.69
N ALA A 147 -3.83 2.70 -36.48
CA ALA A 147 -4.29 2.29 -35.15
C ALA A 147 -3.10 1.94 -34.23
N GLY A 148 -2.14 1.15 -34.72
CA GLY A 148 -0.92 0.81 -33.98
C GLY A 148 -0.09 2.05 -33.61
N GLU A 149 0.11 2.96 -34.54
CA GLU A 149 0.84 4.22 -34.27
C GLU A 149 0.11 5.08 -33.23
N ARG A 150 -1.20 5.15 -33.26
CA ARG A 150 -2.01 5.87 -32.26
C ARG A 150 -1.88 5.23 -30.87
N VAL A 151 -1.95 3.90 -30.78
CA VAL A 151 -1.77 3.17 -29.52
C VAL A 151 -0.40 3.45 -28.92
N LEU A 152 0.67 3.39 -29.72
CA LEU A 152 2.04 3.66 -29.25
C LEU A 152 2.24 5.10 -28.74
N ARG A 153 1.39 6.03 -29.16
CA ARG A 153 1.42 7.44 -28.73
C ARG A 153 0.55 7.74 -27.51
N LEU A 154 -0.27 6.78 -27.06
CA LEU A 154 -1.07 6.97 -25.85
C LEU A 154 -0.15 7.17 -24.63
N PRO A 155 -0.44 8.14 -23.74
CA PRO A 155 0.39 8.37 -22.55
C PRO A 155 0.56 7.12 -21.67
N THR A 156 -0.44 6.25 -21.62
CA THR A 156 -0.41 4.99 -20.88
C THR A 156 0.47 3.91 -21.52
N VAL A 157 0.77 4.03 -22.83
CA VAL A 157 1.57 3.06 -23.59
C VAL A 157 2.96 3.60 -23.93
N ALA A 158 3.08 4.90 -24.17
CA ALA A 158 4.32 5.56 -24.57
C ALA A 158 5.43 5.37 -23.53
N SER A 159 6.67 5.60 -23.94
CA SER A 159 7.85 5.46 -23.09
C SER A 159 7.72 6.21 -21.76
N LYS A 160 8.12 5.55 -20.68
CA LYS A 160 8.16 6.08 -19.31
C LYS A 160 9.60 6.34 -18.83
N SER A 161 10.57 6.35 -19.75
CA SER A 161 11.99 6.56 -19.42
C SER A 161 12.24 7.82 -18.59
N PHE A 162 11.44 8.88 -18.79
CA PHE A 162 11.53 10.10 -18.00
C PHE A 162 11.20 9.88 -16.52
N LEU A 163 10.24 9.02 -16.19
CA LEU A 163 9.90 8.71 -14.79
C LEU A 163 11.04 8.00 -14.07
N ILE A 164 11.71 7.08 -14.76
CA ILE A 164 12.86 6.35 -14.24
C ILE A 164 14.08 7.29 -14.07
N THR A 165 14.17 8.32 -14.90
CA THR A 165 15.30 9.26 -14.88
C THR A 165 15.18 10.31 -13.78
N ILE A 166 13.95 10.75 -13.46
CA ILE A 166 13.71 11.82 -12.47
C ILE A 166 13.45 11.32 -11.05
N GLY A 167 13.14 10.03 -10.88
CA GLY A 167 12.97 9.38 -9.59
C GLY A 167 14.16 8.48 -9.24
N ASP A 168 14.05 7.78 -8.12
CA ASP A 168 15.00 6.76 -7.71
C ASP A 168 14.90 5.57 -8.66
N ARG A 169 15.97 5.34 -9.42
CA ARG A 169 16.00 4.30 -10.44
C ARG A 169 16.07 2.90 -9.87
N SER A 170 16.96 2.71 -8.92
CA SER A 170 17.14 1.44 -8.21
C SER A 170 17.36 1.72 -6.74
N ILE A 171 16.52 1.12 -5.90
CA ILE A 171 16.62 1.22 -4.44
C ILE A 171 17.09 -0.13 -3.91
N THR A 172 17.65 -0.13 -2.68
CA THR A 172 18.32 -1.28 -2.07
C THR A 172 19.57 -1.73 -2.83
N GLY A 173 20.22 -2.81 -2.43
CA GLY A 173 21.51 -3.18 -2.97
C GLY A 173 21.56 -4.50 -3.74
N LEU A 174 20.49 -5.26 -3.75
CA LEU A 174 20.48 -6.64 -4.27
C LEU A 174 19.63 -6.78 -5.54
N VAL A 175 19.46 -5.70 -6.29
CA VAL A 175 18.75 -5.71 -7.58
C VAL A 175 19.52 -6.58 -8.56
N HIS A 176 18.89 -7.66 -9.04
CA HIS A 176 19.50 -8.58 -9.98
C HIS A 176 19.54 -8.01 -11.41
N ARG A 177 18.47 -7.37 -11.82
CA ARG A 177 18.34 -6.68 -13.11
C ARG A 177 17.85 -5.26 -12.90
N ASP A 178 18.44 -4.31 -13.61
CA ASP A 178 17.97 -2.92 -13.63
C ASP A 178 16.61 -2.84 -14.36
N GLN A 179 15.86 -1.79 -14.09
CA GLN A 179 14.59 -1.49 -14.76
C GLN A 179 14.75 -1.37 -16.27
N MET A 180 15.83 -0.72 -16.72
CA MET A 180 16.20 -0.64 -18.13
C MET A 180 17.22 -1.72 -18.44
N VAL A 181 16.89 -2.63 -19.33
CA VAL A 181 17.70 -3.82 -19.64
C VAL A 181 18.43 -3.71 -20.96
N GLY A 182 19.40 -4.63 -21.16
CA GLY A 182 20.25 -4.69 -22.35
C GLY A 182 21.36 -3.63 -22.38
N PRO A 183 22.28 -3.73 -23.36
CA PRO A 183 23.47 -2.87 -23.44
C PRO A 183 23.14 -1.40 -23.69
N TRP A 184 22.01 -1.12 -24.29
CA TRP A 184 21.54 0.24 -24.59
C TRP A 184 20.57 0.79 -23.54
N GLN A 185 20.17 -0.03 -22.56
CA GLN A 185 19.22 0.33 -21.51
C GLN A 185 17.94 0.99 -22.05
N VAL A 186 17.35 0.41 -23.08
CA VAL A 186 16.13 0.90 -23.74
C VAL A 186 14.89 0.06 -23.38
N PRO A 187 14.91 -1.29 -23.48
CA PRO A 187 13.79 -2.09 -23.05
C PRO A 187 13.59 -2.00 -21.54
N VAL A 188 12.31 -2.00 -21.12
CA VAL A 188 11.93 -2.00 -19.69
C VAL A 188 11.65 -3.44 -19.28
N ALA A 189 12.16 -3.86 -18.12
CA ALA A 189 11.84 -5.16 -17.55
C ALA A 189 10.38 -5.23 -17.11
N ASP A 190 9.70 -6.35 -17.36
CA ASP A 190 8.30 -6.56 -16.99
C ASP A 190 8.12 -6.87 -15.50
N CYS A 191 9.16 -7.40 -14.85
CA CYS A 191 9.20 -7.65 -13.42
C CYS A 191 10.51 -7.19 -12.80
N ALA A 192 10.44 -6.84 -11.52
CA ALA A 192 11.62 -6.59 -10.69
C ALA A 192 12.07 -7.91 -10.05
N VAL A 193 13.37 -8.16 -10.01
CA VAL A 193 13.96 -9.30 -9.32
C VAL A 193 15.10 -8.84 -8.43
N THR A 194 15.03 -9.23 -7.15
CA THR A 194 16.07 -8.96 -6.16
C THR A 194 16.64 -10.26 -5.61
N ALA A 195 17.92 -10.28 -5.35
CA ALA A 195 18.58 -11.41 -4.70
C ALA A 195 18.37 -11.34 -3.18
N THR A 196 18.29 -12.48 -2.50
CA THR A 196 18.18 -12.55 -1.03
C THR A 196 19.53 -12.44 -0.33
N GLY A 197 20.64 -12.47 -1.05
CA GLY A 197 21.99 -12.36 -0.51
C GLY A 197 23.06 -12.36 -1.59
N PHE A 198 24.30 -11.99 -1.21
CA PHE A 198 25.41 -11.85 -2.14
C PHE A 198 26.00 -13.17 -2.70
N ASN A 199 25.78 -14.28 -2.01
CA ASN A 199 26.44 -15.55 -2.33
C ASN A 199 25.44 -16.67 -2.64
N GLN A 200 24.26 -16.33 -3.15
CA GLN A 200 23.22 -17.27 -3.49
C GLN A 200 22.36 -16.75 -4.64
N ASN A 201 21.76 -17.67 -5.37
CA ASN A 201 20.90 -17.38 -6.53
C ASN A 201 19.40 -17.33 -6.16
N LEU A 202 19.07 -17.39 -4.87
CA LEU A 202 17.69 -17.21 -4.42
C LEU A 202 17.30 -15.75 -4.50
N GLY A 203 16.04 -15.50 -4.84
CA GLY A 203 15.53 -14.13 -4.99
C GLY A 203 14.05 -14.00 -4.72
N GLU A 204 13.56 -12.81 -4.96
CA GLU A 204 12.16 -12.43 -4.91
C GLU A 204 11.81 -11.67 -6.19
N ALA A 205 10.62 -11.92 -6.73
CA ALA A 205 10.10 -11.22 -7.90
C ALA A 205 8.86 -10.43 -7.57
N MET A 206 8.74 -9.27 -8.20
CA MET A 206 7.57 -8.39 -8.12
C MET A 206 7.16 -7.91 -9.49
N SER A 207 5.86 -7.83 -9.73
CA SER A 207 5.29 -7.21 -10.93
C SER A 207 3.99 -6.49 -10.61
N MET A 208 3.50 -5.73 -11.57
CA MET A 208 2.24 -4.99 -11.45
C MET A 208 1.34 -5.25 -12.65
N GLY A 209 0.03 -5.09 -12.42
CA GLY A 209 -0.99 -5.08 -13.47
C GLY A 209 -2.08 -4.09 -13.16
N GLU A 210 -2.54 -3.38 -14.20
CA GLU A 210 -3.58 -2.35 -14.10
C GLU A 210 -4.24 -2.15 -15.47
N ARG A 211 -5.58 -2.06 -15.51
CA ARG A 211 -6.36 -1.85 -16.74
C ARG A 211 -7.53 -0.90 -16.52
N THR A 212 -7.30 0.20 -15.84
CA THR A 212 -8.34 1.20 -15.50
C THR A 212 -9.15 1.69 -16.72
N PRO A 213 -8.59 1.98 -17.90
CA PRO A 213 -9.40 2.39 -19.05
C PRO A 213 -10.45 1.37 -19.47
N VAL A 214 -10.21 0.08 -19.25
CA VAL A 214 -11.17 -0.99 -19.56
C VAL A 214 -12.38 -0.95 -18.61
N ALA A 215 -12.21 -0.48 -17.38
CA ALA A 215 -13.28 -0.38 -16.39
C ALA A 215 -14.41 0.56 -16.83
N MET A 216 -14.12 1.54 -17.68
CA MET A 216 -15.15 2.41 -18.27
C MET A 216 -16.09 1.67 -19.21
N VAL A 217 -15.70 0.50 -19.69
CA VAL A 217 -16.48 -0.34 -20.61
C VAL A 217 -17.00 -1.59 -19.92
N ASP A 218 -16.15 -2.23 -19.12
CA ASP A 218 -16.43 -3.47 -18.39
C ASP A 218 -15.51 -3.55 -17.16
N ALA A 219 -16.06 -3.18 -16.01
CA ALA A 219 -15.29 -3.14 -14.76
C ALA A 219 -14.76 -4.52 -14.35
N ALA A 220 -15.57 -5.58 -14.49
CA ALA A 220 -15.16 -6.95 -14.19
C ALA A 220 -14.06 -7.46 -15.13
N ALA A 221 -14.11 -7.11 -16.41
CA ALA A 221 -13.05 -7.43 -17.37
C ALA A 221 -11.75 -6.70 -17.03
N SER A 222 -11.83 -5.42 -16.61
CA SER A 222 -10.69 -4.65 -16.14
C SER A 222 -9.96 -5.35 -15.01
N GLY A 223 -10.70 -5.86 -14.00
CA GLY A 223 -10.12 -6.59 -12.89
C GLY A 223 -9.42 -7.89 -13.32
N ARG A 224 -10.06 -8.69 -14.19
CA ARG A 224 -9.43 -9.90 -14.75
C ARG A 224 -8.16 -9.58 -15.51
N MET A 225 -8.15 -8.52 -16.31
CA MET A 225 -7.00 -8.11 -17.10
C MET A 225 -5.86 -7.59 -16.21
N ALA A 226 -6.16 -6.87 -15.12
CA ALA A 226 -5.15 -6.42 -14.17
C ALA A 226 -4.43 -7.62 -13.51
N VAL A 227 -5.19 -8.64 -13.07
CA VAL A 227 -4.60 -9.87 -12.54
C VAL A 227 -3.78 -10.60 -13.60
N ALA A 228 -4.31 -10.74 -14.83
CA ALA A 228 -3.62 -11.41 -15.92
C ALA A 228 -2.31 -10.71 -16.28
N GLU A 229 -2.30 -9.38 -16.32
CA GLU A 229 -1.09 -8.60 -16.60
C GLU A 229 -0.02 -8.81 -15.52
N ALA A 230 -0.39 -8.73 -14.24
CA ALA A 230 0.56 -8.98 -13.15
C ALA A 230 1.17 -10.38 -13.23
N ILE A 231 0.34 -11.41 -13.53
CA ILE A 231 0.82 -12.79 -13.69
C ILE A 231 1.73 -12.95 -14.91
N THR A 232 1.37 -12.38 -16.05
CA THR A 232 2.21 -12.46 -17.25
C THR A 232 3.53 -11.73 -17.07
N ASN A 233 3.53 -10.60 -16.42
CA ASN A 233 4.74 -9.83 -16.12
C ASN A 233 5.68 -10.60 -15.18
N ILE A 234 5.17 -11.19 -14.08
CA ILE A 234 6.01 -11.94 -13.14
C ILE A 234 6.56 -13.24 -13.74
N SER A 235 5.95 -13.76 -14.79
CA SER A 235 6.40 -14.99 -15.46
C SER A 235 7.77 -14.84 -16.14
N GLY A 236 8.29 -13.63 -16.26
CA GLY A 236 9.69 -13.41 -16.64
C GLY A 236 10.72 -13.90 -15.62
N ALA A 237 10.32 -14.10 -14.36
CA ALA A 237 11.16 -14.65 -13.31
C ALA A 237 10.92 -16.16 -13.11
N HIS A 238 11.94 -16.89 -12.63
CA HIS A 238 11.83 -18.33 -12.35
C HIS A 238 11.12 -18.58 -11.01
N ILE A 239 9.80 -18.38 -11.01
CA ILE A 239 8.94 -18.42 -9.80
C ILE A 239 8.41 -19.82 -9.44
N GLY A 240 8.66 -20.84 -10.25
CA GLY A 240 8.10 -22.17 -10.07
C GLY A 240 6.61 -22.24 -10.47
N ASP A 241 5.75 -22.57 -9.54
CA ASP A 241 4.33 -22.78 -9.80
C ASP A 241 3.49 -21.49 -9.61
N LEU A 242 2.41 -21.40 -10.41
CA LEU A 242 1.45 -20.29 -10.31
C LEU A 242 0.88 -20.11 -8.89
N GLY A 243 0.64 -21.21 -8.17
CA GLY A 243 0.13 -21.19 -6.80
C GLY A 243 1.08 -20.58 -5.75
N GLN A 244 2.33 -20.30 -6.10
CA GLN A 244 3.29 -19.60 -5.24
C GLN A 244 3.12 -18.08 -5.28
N ILE A 245 2.43 -17.55 -6.30
CA ILE A 245 2.17 -16.11 -6.41
C ILE A 245 1.24 -15.69 -5.29
N ARG A 246 1.57 -14.56 -4.67
CA ARG A 246 0.71 -13.82 -3.74
C ARG A 246 0.43 -12.45 -4.32
N LEU A 247 -0.83 -12.02 -4.23
CA LEU A 247 -1.26 -10.75 -4.77
C LEU A 247 -1.54 -9.76 -3.63
N SER A 248 -1.19 -8.50 -3.87
CA SER A 248 -1.75 -7.37 -3.15
C SER A 248 -2.69 -6.62 -4.08
N ALA A 249 -3.88 -6.27 -3.61
CA ALA A 249 -4.89 -5.58 -4.40
C ALA A 249 -5.18 -4.18 -3.83
N ASN A 250 -5.00 -3.15 -4.66
CA ASN A 250 -5.38 -1.79 -4.33
C ASN A 250 -6.65 -1.42 -5.11
N TRP A 251 -7.76 -1.27 -4.39
CA TRP A 251 -9.09 -0.98 -4.93
C TRP A 251 -9.39 0.51 -4.79
N MET A 252 -9.69 1.17 -5.89
CA MET A 252 -10.01 2.59 -5.90
C MET A 252 -11.33 2.81 -6.62
N ALA A 253 -12.29 3.47 -5.97
CA ALA A 253 -13.60 3.78 -6.53
C ALA A 253 -14.18 5.06 -5.94
N ALA A 254 -15.06 5.72 -6.68
CA ALA A 254 -15.87 6.81 -6.17
C ALA A 254 -17.17 6.26 -5.59
N ALA A 255 -17.08 5.55 -4.44
CA ALA A 255 -18.21 4.88 -3.84
C ALA A 255 -19.38 5.84 -3.52
N GLY A 256 -20.61 5.41 -3.80
CA GLY A 256 -21.80 6.25 -3.69
C GLY A 256 -22.06 7.13 -4.91
N HIS A 257 -21.19 7.13 -5.93
CA HIS A 257 -21.44 7.78 -7.21
C HIS A 257 -22.17 6.80 -8.17
N PRO A 258 -23.09 7.27 -9.00
CA PRO A 258 -23.86 6.39 -9.89
C PRO A 258 -22.97 5.43 -10.69
N GLY A 259 -23.27 4.14 -10.62
CA GLY A 259 -22.55 3.06 -11.31
C GLY A 259 -21.26 2.57 -10.63
N GLU A 260 -20.60 3.34 -9.78
CA GLU A 260 -19.31 2.98 -9.19
C GLU A 260 -19.41 1.88 -8.12
N ASP A 261 -20.48 1.87 -7.31
CA ASP A 261 -20.71 0.78 -6.34
C ASP A 261 -20.97 -0.56 -7.05
N GLN A 262 -21.72 -0.54 -8.17
CA GLN A 262 -21.92 -1.73 -8.99
C GLN A 262 -20.60 -2.20 -9.62
N ALA A 263 -19.82 -1.29 -10.20
CA ALA A 263 -18.54 -1.57 -10.82
C ALA A 263 -17.56 -2.21 -9.81
N LEU A 264 -17.48 -1.63 -8.60
CA LEU A 264 -16.66 -2.16 -7.51
C LEU A 264 -17.09 -3.57 -7.10
N PHE A 265 -18.39 -3.77 -6.83
CA PHE A 265 -18.91 -5.06 -6.41
C PHE A 265 -18.66 -6.16 -7.46
N ASP A 266 -18.96 -5.88 -8.73
CA ASP A 266 -18.82 -6.85 -9.82
C ASP A 266 -17.34 -7.22 -10.04
N THR A 267 -16.44 -6.25 -9.89
CA THR A 267 -14.99 -6.49 -10.01
C THR A 267 -14.46 -7.30 -8.84
N VAL A 268 -14.81 -6.93 -7.60
CA VAL A 268 -14.40 -7.67 -6.39
C VAL A 268 -14.90 -9.11 -6.45
N LYS A 269 -16.16 -9.32 -6.82
CA LYS A 269 -16.74 -10.65 -6.98
C LYS A 269 -15.99 -11.47 -8.03
N THR A 270 -15.78 -10.89 -9.22
CA THR A 270 -15.11 -11.59 -10.33
C THR A 270 -13.68 -11.97 -9.99
N VAL A 271 -12.91 -11.07 -9.35
CA VAL A 271 -11.53 -11.34 -8.98
C VAL A 271 -11.45 -12.26 -7.78
N GLY A 272 -12.16 -11.94 -6.70
CA GLY A 272 -12.00 -12.62 -5.40
C GLY A 272 -12.75 -13.94 -5.29
N MET A 273 -13.91 -14.08 -5.93
CA MET A 273 -14.73 -15.29 -5.81
C MET A 273 -14.66 -16.22 -7.03
N GLU A 274 -14.24 -15.71 -8.18
CA GLU A 274 -14.22 -16.49 -9.42
C GLU A 274 -12.78 -16.73 -9.90
N LEU A 275 -12.04 -15.68 -10.29
CA LEU A 275 -10.73 -15.81 -10.94
C LEU A 275 -9.64 -16.35 -10.01
N CYS A 276 -9.42 -15.72 -8.86
CA CYS A 276 -8.35 -16.14 -7.96
C CYS A 276 -8.52 -17.55 -7.42
N PRO A 277 -9.73 -18.00 -7.02
CA PRO A 277 -9.96 -19.41 -6.67
C PRO A 277 -9.69 -20.39 -7.83
N GLN A 278 -10.07 -20.03 -9.07
CA GLN A 278 -9.81 -20.89 -10.25
C GLN A 278 -8.32 -21.03 -10.54
N LEU A 279 -7.54 -19.97 -10.29
CA LEU A 279 -6.09 -19.96 -10.47
C LEU A 279 -5.30 -20.55 -9.29
N GLY A 280 -5.95 -20.76 -8.14
CA GLY A 280 -5.30 -21.18 -6.91
C GLY A 280 -4.39 -20.10 -6.30
N ILE A 281 -4.66 -18.81 -6.58
CA ILE A 281 -3.88 -17.66 -6.11
C ILE A 281 -4.63 -16.94 -5.02
N ALA A 282 -3.92 -16.45 -4.00
CA ALA A 282 -4.49 -15.68 -2.90
C ALA A 282 -4.17 -14.19 -3.00
N ILE A 283 -5.09 -13.37 -2.47
CA ILE A 283 -4.90 -11.94 -2.17
C ILE A 283 -4.88 -11.78 -0.64
N PRO A 284 -3.75 -12.02 0.03
CA PRO A 284 -3.67 -11.95 1.49
C PRO A 284 -3.75 -10.52 2.04
N VAL A 285 -3.36 -9.54 1.25
CA VAL A 285 -3.31 -8.13 1.64
C VAL A 285 -3.87 -7.22 0.54
N GLY A 286 -4.29 -6.03 0.94
CA GLY A 286 -4.75 -5.02 0.01
C GLY A 286 -5.22 -3.80 0.78
N LYS A 287 -5.62 -2.79 0.04
CA LYS A 287 -6.25 -1.59 0.59
C LYS A 287 -7.34 -1.07 -0.36
N ASP A 288 -8.18 -0.22 0.15
CA ASP A 288 -9.20 0.48 -0.63
C ASP A 288 -9.09 2.00 -0.46
N SER A 289 -9.47 2.71 -1.51
CA SER A 289 -9.65 4.16 -1.52
C SER A 289 -10.99 4.45 -2.19
N LEU A 290 -12.01 4.72 -1.37
CA LEU A 290 -13.39 4.76 -1.85
C LEU A 290 -13.92 6.20 -2.09
N SER A 291 -13.07 7.22 -1.96
CA SER A 291 -13.43 8.63 -2.14
C SER A 291 -12.79 9.23 -3.41
N MET A 292 -12.77 8.47 -4.51
CA MET A 292 -12.07 8.84 -5.74
C MET A 292 -12.84 9.86 -6.59
N ARG A 293 -13.27 10.94 -5.96
CA ARG A 293 -13.93 12.07 -6.60
C ARG A 293 -13.40 13.39 -6.07
N THR A 294 -13.02 14.28 -6.96
CA THR A 294 -12.63 15.66 -6.64
C THR A 294 -13.75 16.61 -7.02
N VAL A 295 -14.08 17.52 -6.12
CA VAL A 295 -15.09 18.56 -6.33
C VAL A 295 -14.46 19.91 -6.00
N TRP A 296 -14.65 20.92 -6.87
CA TRP A 296 -14.13 22.27 -6.61
C TRP A 296 -15.06 23.30 -7.24
N ASN A 297 -14.92 24.56 -6.79
CA ASN A 297 -15.59 25.69 -7.41
C ASN A 297 -14.58 26.51 -8.21
N ASP A 298 -14.87 26.75 -9.47
CA ASP A 298 -14.08 27.59 -10.35
C ASP A 298 -14.90 28.78 -10.81
N LYS A 299 -14.61 29.96 -10.22
CA LYS A 299 -15.29 31.24 -10.52
C LYS A 299 -16.81 31.18 -10.41
N GLY A 300 -17.33 30.52 -9.38
CA GLY A 300 -18.76 30.36 -9.12
C GLY A 300 -19.42 29.17 -9.87
N ILE A 301 -18.64 28.37 -10.58
CA ILE A 301 -19.11 27.15 -11.25
C ILE A 301 -18.58 25.93 -10.48
N ASP A 302 -19.49 25.09 -10.01
CA ASP A 302 -19.13 23.82 -9.36
C ASP A 302 -18.66 22.84 -10.42
N LYS A 303 -17.48 22.29 -10.22
CA LYS A 303 -16.84 21.30 -11.09
C LYS A 303 -16.53 20.04 -10.29
N SER A 304 -16.52 18.91 -10.98
CA SER A 304 -16.10 17.66 -10.38
C SER A 304 -15.42 16.75 -11.41
N VAL A 305 -14.52 15.92 -10.92
CA VAL A 305 -13.93 14.79 -11.64
C VAL A 305 -14.13 13.54 -10.81
N THR A 306 -14.68 12.51 -11.42
CA THR A 306 -14.87 11.19 -10.82
C THR A 306 -13.93 10.23 -11.51
N SER A 307 -13.07 9.55 -10.75
CA SER A 307 -12.22 8.50 -11.30
C SER A 307 -13.05 7.26 -11.57
N PRO A 308 -12.87 6.57 -12.68
CA PRO A 308 -13.45 5.24 -12.87
C PRO A 308 -12.85 4.27 -11.87
N LEU A 309 -13.54 3.15 -11.63
CA LEU A 309 -12.99 2.04 -10.85
C LEU A 309 -11.58 1.71 -11.34
N SER A 310 -10.65 1.60 -10.41
CA SER A 310 -9.27 1.20 -10.68
C SER A 310 -8.89 0.06 -9.76
N LEU A 311 -8.34 -1.00 -10.34
CA LEU A 311 -7.72 -2.09 -9.60
C LEU A 311 -6.26 -2.18 -10.01
N ILE A 312 -5.37 -1.96 -9.03
CA ILE A 312 -3.94 -2.17 -9.21
C ILE A 312 -3.56 -3.45 -8.45
N ILE A 313 -3.00 -4.39 -9.18
CA ILE A 313 -2.52 -5.66 -8.64
C ILE A 313 -1.00 -5.62 -8.58
N SER A 314 -0.43 -5.93 -7.43
CA SER A 314 0.98 -6.24 -7.28
C SER A 314 1.12 -7.74 -7.02
N ALA A 315 1.93 -8.42 -7.82
CA ALA A 315 2.22 -9.84 -7.68
C ALA A 315 3.61 -10.03 -7.08
N PHE A 316 3.73 -10.98 -6.16
CA PHE A 316 4.96 -11.33 -5.46
C PHE A 316 5.16 -12.84 -5.50
N SER A 317 6.41 -13.27 -5.67
CA SER A 317 6.79 -14.67 -5.55
C SER A 317 8.26 -14.80 -5.19
N THR A 318 8.62 -15.92 -4.58
CA THR A 318 10.01 -16.33 -4.42
C THR A 318 10.59 -16.79 -5.75
N VAL A 319 11.88 -16.54 -5.98
CA VAL A 319 12.64 -16.97 -7.15
C VAL A 319 13.69 -17.96 -6.71
N THR A 320 13.67 -19.15 -7.31
CA THR A 320 14.60 -20.22 -6.94
C THR A 320 15.96 -20.10 -7.60
N ASP A 321 16.04 -19.37 -8.72
CA ASP A 321 17.28 -19.06 -9.42
C ASP A 321 17.13 -17.74 -10.20
N ILE A 322 17.76 -16.69 -9.71
CA ILE A 322 17.69 -15.35 -10.33
C ILE A 322 18.35 -15.31 -11.72
N ASP A 323 19.33 -16.19 -12.00
CA ASP A 323 20.04 -16.23 -13.29
C ASP A 323 19.12 -16.72 -14.43
N LEU A 324 18.01 -17.38 -14.10
CA LEU A 324 17.00 -17.83 -15.05
C LEU A 324 15.94 -16.74 -15.38
N THR A 325 16.12 -15.51 -14.91
CA THR A 325 15.23 -14.40 -15.23
C THR A 325 15.34 -14.04 -16.70
N VAL A 326 14.19 -14.05 -17.38
CA VAL A 326 14.07 -13.63 -18.78
C VAL A 326 13.91 -12.11 -18.83
N THR A 327 14.64 -11.48 -19.74
CA THR A 327 14.57 -10.03 -19.98
C THR A 327 14.31 -9.77 -21.46
N PRO A 328 13.60 -8.66 -21.81
CA PRO A 328 13.38 -8.28 -23.20
C PRO A 328 14.67 -8.07 -23.99
#